data_b92dda82f3ab61c384755b86f2ccb9a2
#
_entry.id   b92dda82f3ab61c384755b86f2ccb9a2
#
_cell.length_a   1.000
_cell.length_b   1.000
_cell.length_c   1.000
_cell.angle_alpha   90.00
_cell.angle_beta   90.00
_cell.angle_gamma   90.00
#
_symmetry.space_group_name_H-M   'P 1'
#
loop_
_entity.id
_entity.type
_entity.pdbx_description
1 polymer ?
#
loop_
_entity_poly.entity_id
_entity_poly.type
_entity_poly.pdbx_seq_one_letter_code
_entity_poly.pdbx_strand_id
1 'polypeptide(L)'
;YDYYVSSRIKSDESDYHTASVTVKNNFLGTITMEGSADVNPQEANESDWFVIDTKDYDDETKVDEETFQFNKQVNCMWIRFKYTIKAANQQGEVVEILYRN
;
A
#
# COMPACT_ATOMS: atom_id res chain seq x y z
N TYR A 1 15.29 -7.28 0.36
CA TYR A 1 14.93 -6.00 -0.25
C TYR A 1 14.42 -5.03 0.81
N ASP A 2 14.62 -3.74 0.56
CA ASP A 2 14.12 -2.70 1.42
C ASP A 2 12.65 -2.43 1.13
N TYR A 3 11.97 -1.87 2.10
CA TYR A 3 10.59 -1.46 1.93
C TYR A 3 10.36 -0.12 2.63
N TYR A 4 9.27 0.54 2.22
CA TYR A 4 8.83 1.80 2.82
C TYR A 4 7.38 1.65 3.28
N VAL A 5 7.05 2.28 4.39
CA VAL A 5 5.67 2.28 4.88
C VAL A 5 5.17 3.70 5.03
N SER A 6 3.89 3.88 4.77
CA SER A 6 3.25 5.16 5.01
C SER A 6 3.01 5.37 6.50
N SER A 7 2.66 6.60 6.87
CA SER A 7 2.08 6.84 8.19
C SER A 7 0.79 6.05 8.30
N ARG A 8 0.45 5.67 9.52
CA ARG A 8 -0.81 4.97 9.77
C ARG A 8 -1.98 5.94 9.60
N ILE A 9 -3.08 5.41 9.07
CA ILE A 9 -4.30 6.17 8.83
C ILE A 9 -5.41 5.55 9.67
N LYS A 10 -6.08 6.37 10.46
CA LYS A 10 -7.19 5.87 11.28
C LYS A 10 -8.35 5.48 10.36
N SER A 11 -8.79 4.23 10.49
CA SER A 11 -10.00 3.79 9.81
C SER A 11 -11.19 4.42 10.52
N ASP A 12 -12.08 5.01 9.75
CA ASP A 12 -13.25 5.66 10.29
C ASP A 12 -14.36 4.66 10.60
N GLU A 13 -15.61 5.04 10.48
CA GLU A 13 -16.74 4.22 10.91
C GLU A 13 -17.05 3.05 9.97
N SER A 14 -16.64 3.15 8.71
CA SER A 14 -16.92 2.12 7.71
C SER A 14 -15.85 1.04 7.70
N ASP A 15 -16.26 -0.21 7.46
CA ASP A 15 -15.31 -1.31 7.24
C ASP A 15 -14.94 -1.44 5.76
N TYR A 16 -15.39 -0.54 4.90
CA TYR A 16 -15.08 -0.54 3.48
C TYR A 16 -13.95 0.45 3.20
N HIS A 17 -12.90 -0.02 2.57
CA HIS A 17 -11.69 0.78 2.33
C HIS A 17 -11.43 0.92 0.84
N THR A 18 -11.23 2.16 0.41
CA THR A 18 -10.92 2.49 -0.98
C THR A 18 -9.64 3.31 -1.00
N ALA A 19 -8.71 2.92 -1.85
CA ALA A 19 -7.48 3.68 -2.05
C ALA A 19 -7.18 3.77 -3.53
N SER A 20 -6.75 4.95 -3.97
CA SER A 20 -6.30 5.20 -5.33
C SER A 20 -4.80 5.44 -5.28
N VAL A 21 -4.05 4.68 -6.07
CA VAL A 21 -2.59 4.74 -6.07
C VAL A 21 -2.12 5.04 -7.48
N THR A 22 -1.29 6.07 -7.61
CA THR A 22 -0.71 6.47 -8.89
C THR A 22 0.78 6.19 -8.89
N VAL A 23 1.25 5.45 -9.89
CA VAL A 23 2.66 5.14 -10.10
C VAL A 23 3.08 5.61 -11.48
N LYS A 24 4.37 5.88 -11.67
CA LYS A 24 4.90 6.29 -12.98
C LYS A 24 6.36 5.94 -13.15
N ASN A 25 6.89 6.21 -14.35
CA ASN A 25 8.30 6.01 -14.72
C ASN A 25 8.71 4.54 -14.70
N ASN A 26 7.85 3.69 -15.25
CA ASN A 26 8.10 2.24 -15.36
C ASN A 26 8.32 1.62 -13.98
N PHE A 27 7.38 1.89 -13.11
CA PHE A 27 7.43 1.43 -11.72
C PHE A 27 7.58 -0.09 -11.61
N LEU A 28 8.52 -0.51 -10.77
CA LEU A 28 8.73 -1.92 -10.41
C LEU A 28 8.67 -2.06 -8.90
N GLY A 29 7.81 -2.94 -8.42
CA GLY A 29 7.69 -3.17 -7.01
C GLY A 29 6.31 -3.66 -6.63
N THR A 30 6.09 -3.78 -5.33
CA THR A 30 4.83 -4.27 -4.79
C THR A 30 4.27 -3.22 -3.84
N ILE A 31 2.99 -2.87 -4.03
CA ILE A 31 2.28 -1.96 -3.14
C ILE A 31 1.20 -2.76 -2.43
N THR A 32 1.21 -2.72 -1.12
CA THR A 32 0.30 -3.49 -0.28
C THR A 32 -0.49 -2.55 0.62
N MET A 33 -1.81 -2.74 0.65
CA MET A 33 -2.65 -2.10 1.65
C MET A 33 -2.73 -3.05 2.84
N GLU A 34 -2.37 -2.58 4.02
CA GLU A 34 -2.35 -3.36 5.23
C GLU A 34 -3.21 -2.74 6.30
N GLY A 35 -3.74 -3.57 7.18
CA GLY A 35 -4.59 -3.13 8.27
C GLY A 35 -4.10 -3.62 9.61
N SER A 36 -4.61 -2.99 10.67
CA SER A 36 -4.33 -3.41 12.02
C SER A 36 -5.56 -3.25 12.89
N ALA A 37 -5.79 -4.22 13.76
CA ALA A 37 -6.82 -4.13 14.80
C ALA A 37 -6.24 -3.67 16.13
N ASP A 38 -4.95 -3.41 16.17
CA ASP A 38 -4.27 -2.98 17.38
C ASP A 38 -4.71 -1.56 17.79
N VAL A 39 -4.65 -1.27 19.06
CA VAL A 39 -5.03 0.05 19.57
C VAL A 39 -3.98 1.09 19.16
N ASN A 40 -2.71 0.70 19.14
CA ASN A 40 -1.61 1.61 18.82
C ASN A 40 -0.54 0.89 18.00
N PRO A 41 -0.85 0.53 16.75
CA PRO A 41 0.13 -0.17 15.91
C PRO A 41 1.29 0.75 15.56
N GLN A 42 2.48 0.20 15.50
CA GLN A 42 3.67 0.95 15.11
C GLN A 42 3.91 0.76 13.62
N GLU A 43 4.14 1.85 12.90
CA GLU A 43 4.30 1.79 11.44
C GLU A 43 5.44 0.87 11.01
N ALA A 44 6.49 0.78 11.81
CA ALA A 44 7.66 -0.03 11.48
C ALA A 44 7.61 -1.45 12.03
N ASN A 45 6.57 -1.82 12.79
CA ASN A 45 6.48 -3.15 13.38
C ASN A 45 5.60 -4.03 12.52
N GLU A 46 6.22 -4.90 11.72
CA GLU A 46 5.51 -5.77 10.79
C GLU A 46 4.45 -6.66 11.45
N SER A 47 4.67 -7.09 12.67
CA SER A 47 3.74 -7.99 13.35
C SER A 47 2.44 -7.33 13.77
N ASP A 48 2.37 -6.00 13.73
CA ASP A 48 1.14 -5.27 14.06
C ASP A 48 0.16 -5.22 12.88
N TRP A 49 0.60 -5.64 11.69
CA TRP A 49 -0.14 -5.42 10.44
C TRP A 49 -0.42 -6.72 9.71
N PHE A 50 -1.56 -6.77 9.01
CA PHE A 50 -1.93 -7.87 8.13
C PHE A 50 -2.26 -7.35 6.73
N VAL A 51 -2.01 -8.18 5.73
CA VAL A 51 -2.23 -7.80 4.33
C VAL A 51 -3.73 -7.80 4.02
N ILE A 52 -4.20 -6.69 3.44
CA ILE A 52 -5.57 -6.58 2.93
C ILE A 52 -5.58 -6.87 1.44
N ASP A 53 -4.71 -6.21 0.68
CA ASP A 53 -4.63 -6.39 -0.77
C ASP A 53 -3.25 -5.98 -1.28
N THR A 54 -2.87 -6.52 -2.44
CA THR A 54 -1.56 -6.29 -3.00
C THR A 54 -1.65 -6.04 -4.50
N LYS A 55 -0.87 -5.09 -4.99
CA LYS A 55 -0.66 -4.86 -6.42
C LYS A 55 0.82 -5.04 -6.72
N ASP A 56 1.14 -5.94 -7.64
CA ASP A 56 2.50 -6.29 -7.97
C ASP A 56 2.85 -5.90 -9.40
N TYR A 57 3.96 -5.18 -9.55
CA TYR A 57 4.50 -4.80 -10.85
C TYR A 57 5.89 -5.41 -11.01
N ASP A 58 6.06 -6.21 -12.06
CA ASP A 58 7.35 -6.81 -12.41
C ASP A 58 7.78 -6.32 -13.80
N ASP A 59 8.85 -6.90 -14.33
CA ASP A 59 9.38 -6.48 -15.64
C ASP A 59 8.37 -6.63 -16.77
N GLU A 60 7.41 -7.54 -16.62
CA GLU A 60 6.40 -7.77 -17.66
C GLU A 60 5.19 -6.86 -17.49
N THR A 61 4.89 -6.45 -16.26
CA THR A 61 3.69 -5.68 -15.95
C THR A 61 3.96 -4.22 -15.62
N LYS A 62 5.21 -3.79 -15.62
CA LYS A 62 5.56 -2.41 -15.33
C LYS A 62 4.87 -1.47 -16.32
N VAL A 63 4.46 -0.31 -15.83
CA VAL A 63 3.75 0.68 -16.64
C VAL A 63 4.43 2.03 -16.54
N ASP A 64 4.35 2.79 -17.62
CA ASP A 64 4.93 4.14 -17.65
C ASP A 64 4.19 5.05 -16.66
N GLU A 65 2.86 4.98 -16.66
CA GLU A 65 2.04 5.68 -15.68
C GLU A 65 0.72 4.93 -15.55
N GLU A 66 0.29 4.73 -14.31
CA GLU A 66 -0.98 4.07 -14.05
C GLU A 66 -1.55 4.53 -12.72
N THR A 67 -2.87 4.66 -12.67
CA THR A 67 -3.61 4.82 -11.43
C THR A 67 -4.50 3.60 -11.26
N PHE A 68 -4.39 2.94 -10.11
CA PHE A 68 -5.21 1.77 -9.81
C PHE A 68 -5.87 1.93 -8.45
N GLN A 69 -6.87 1.09 -8.17
CA GLN A 69 -7.62 1.18 -6.92
C GLN A 69 -7.58 -0.12 -6.13
N PHE A 70 -7.51 0.05 -4.82
CA PHE A 70 -7.85 -0.99 -3.87
C PHE A 70 -9.28 -0.73 -3.39
N ASN A 71 -10.11 -1.77 -3.39
CA ASN A 71 -11.49 -1.70 -2.88
C ASN A 71 -11.73 -2.96 -2.07
N LYS A 72 -11.67 -2.86 -0.75
CA LYS A 72 -11.78 -4.03 0.11
C LYS A 72 -12.64 -3.73 1.33
N GLN A 73 -13.37 -4.75 1.75
CA GLN A 73 -14.16 -4.70 2.97
C GLN A 73 -13.44 -5.55 4.02
N VAL A 74 -13.02 -4.90 5.09
CA VAL A 74 -12.30 -5.56 6.18
C VAL A 74 -12.47 -4.74 7.45
N ASN A 75 -12.62 -5.41 8.57
CA ASN A 75 -12.78 -4.73 9.85
C ASN A 75 -11.40 -4.52 10.47
N CYS A 76 -10.96 -3.27 10.51
CA CYS A 76 -9.68 -2.91 11.14
C CYS A 76 -9.75 -1.47 11.64
N MET A 77 -8.85 -1.12 12.57
CA MET A 77 -8.82 0.22 13.15
C MET A 77 -7.87 1.16 12.42
N TRP A 78 -6.83 0.61 11.82
CA TRP A 78 -5.78 1.39 11.18
C TRP A 78 -5.40 0.81 9.84
N ILE A 79 -4.98 1.67 8.91
CA ILE A 79 -4.52 1.32 7.57
C ILE A 79 -3.11 1.90 7.38
N ARG A 80 -2.26 1.14 6.71
CA ARG A 80 -1.00 1.67 6.18
C ARG A 80 -0.77 1.11 4.78
N PHE A 81 0.10 1.76 4.04
CA PHE A 81 0.53 1.28 2.73
C PHE A 81 2.01 0.93 2.79
N LYS A 82 2.35 -0.21 2.23
CA LYS A 82 3.71 -0.69 2.21
C LYS A 82 4.17 -0.80 0.76
N TYR A 83 5.30 -0.19 0.47
CA TYR A 83 5.93 -0.27 -0.84
C TYR A 83 7.20 -1.07 -0.69
N THR A 84 7.28 -2.20 -1.40
CA THR A 84 8.45 -3.07 -1.37
C THR A 84 9.21 -2.95 -2.67
N ILE A 85 10.51 -2.64 -2.58
CA ILE A 85 11.40 -2.55 -3.72
C ILE A 85 11.68 -3.95 -4.22
N LYS A 86 11.51 -4.16 -5.52
CA LYS A 86 11.68 -5.49 -6.12
C LYS A 86 13.11 -5.78 -6.53
N ALA A 87 13.89 -4.75 -6.83
CA ALA A 87 15.27 -4.88 -7.24
C ALA A 87 16.10 -3.71 -6.71
N ALA A 88 17.40 -3.93 -6.55
CA ALA A 88 18.28 -2.91 -5.97
C ALA A 88 18.34 -1.63 -6.79
N ASN A 89 18.17 -1.72 -8.10
CA ASN A 89 18.19 -0.58 -9.01
C ASN A 89 16.81 -0.24 -9.53
N GLN A 90 15.81 -0.37 -8.69
CA GLN A 90 14.43 -0.17 -9.07
C GLN A 90 14.19 1.20 -9.70
N GLN A 91 13.35 1.23 -10.71
CA GLN A 91 12.91 2.44 -11.39
C GLN A 91 11.49 2.78 -11.00
N GLY A 92 11.13 4.04 -11.23
CA GLY A 92 9.78 4.50 -11.03
C GLY A 92 9.52 5.00 -9.64
N GLU A 93 8.31 5.49 -9.46
CA GLU A 93 7.92 6.07 -8.18
C GLU A 93 6.42 5.94 -7.94
N VAL A 94 6.07 5.92 -6.66
CA VAL A 94 4.69 6.08 -6.22
C VAL A 94 4.47 7.58 -6.08
N VAL A 95 3.59 8.14 -6.90
CA VAL A 95 3.34 9.58 -6.94
C VAL A 95 2.38 10.00 -5.86
N GLU A 96 1.32 9.21 -5.66
CA GLU A 96 0.24 9.61 -4.77
C GLU A 96 -0.55 8.40 -4.32
N ILE A 97 -0.97 8.43 -3.06
CA ILE A 97 -1.93 7.47 -2.51
C ILE A 97 -3.04 8.26 -1.86
N LEU A 98 -4.27 8.10 -2.36
CA LEU A 98 -5.46 8.71 -1.79
C LEU A 98 -6.30 7.62 -1.14
N TYR A 99 -6.60 7.79 0.14
CA TYR A 99 -7.36 6.80 0.90
C TYR A 99 -8.71 7.36 1.33
N ARG A 100 -9.75 6.54 1.22
CA ARG A 100 -11.07 6.83 1.73
C ARG A 100 -11.63 5.63 2.48
N ASN A 101 -12.41 5.93 3.47
CA ASN A 101 -13.08 4.93 4.29
C ASN A 101 -14.60 4.98 4.13
#